data_03bd14dd505b4e5443ff14773d494cac
#
_entry.id   03bd14dd505b4e5443ff14773d494cac
#
_cell.length_a   1.000
_cell.length_b   1.000
_cell.length_c   1.000
_cell.angle_alpha   90.00
_cell.angle_beta   90.00
_cell.angle_gamma   90.00
#
_symmetry.space_group_name_H-M   'P 1'
#
loop_
_entity.id
_entity.type
_entity.pdbx_description
1 polymer ?
#
loop_
_entity_poly.entity_id
_entity_poly.type
_entity_poly.pdbx_seq_one_letter_code
_entity_poly.pdbx_strand_id
1 'polypeptide(L)'
;MGAGEKMAKVENWIDEKNGFSRPIAGRLLTHCFVAMFLGFIGGFVWLIALADNVFHILPLPRMEIQVPDQKELIRNAHTGTITNAMYVMAMVALSPWLRFSQRQAKWVYYGAITMLWGNIIGYSTAVFTPYRGIQPIFENDIANLFSYFTFYAAVIGAIITTGICLNNAIRAARTN
;
A
#
# COMPACT_ATOMS: atom_id res chain seq x y z
N MET A 1 -15.70 -26.73 -38.16
CA MET A 1 -14.60 -25.86 -37.72
C MET A 1 -14.90 -25.42 -36.31
N GLY A 2 -14.15 -25.96 -35.35
CA GLY A 2 -14.44 -25.88 -33.94
C GLY A 2 -14.31 -24.47 -33.41
N ALA A 3 -15.35 -24.02 -32.78
CA ALA A 3 -15.27 -22.90 -31.84
C ALA A 3 -14.44 -23.40 -30.65
N GLY A 4 -13.15 -23.06 -30.67
CA GLY A 4 -12.24 -23.39 -29.57
C GLY A 4 -12.76 -22.73 -28.30
N GLU A 5 -13.23 -23.55 -27.40
CA GLU A 5 -13.50 -23.25 -26.02
C GLU A 5 -12.26 -22.59 -25.42
N LYS A 6 -12.26 -21.28 -25.35
CA LYS A 6 -11.32 -20.53 -24.51
C LYS A 6 -11.67 -20.87 -23.06
N MET A 7 -11.22 -22.06 -22.61
CA MET A 7 -11.20 -22.34 -21.19
C MET A 7 -10.44 -21.18 -20.53
N ALA A 8 -11.14 -20.40 -19.72
CA ALA A 8 -10.54 -19.37 -18.90
C ALA A 8 -9.43 -20.03 -18.10
N LYS A 9 -8.19 -19.71 -18.44
CA LYS A 9 -7.01 -20.30 -17.79
C LYS A 9 -7.11 -19.94 -16.31
N VAL A 10 -7.46 -20.92 -15.49
CA VAL A 10 -7.55 -20.73 -14.04
C VAL A 10 -6.21 -20.18 -13.58
N GLU A 11 -6.21 -18.94 -13.11
CA GLU A 11 -4.98 -18.27 -12.67
C GLU A 11 -4.45 -18.99 -11.44
N ASN A 12 -3.25 -19.58 -11.56
CA ASN A 12 -2.59 -20.22 -10.43
C ASN A 12 -1.95 -19.16 -9.53
N TRP A 13 -2.45 -19.02 -8.31
CA TRP A 13 -2.01 -18.00 -7.34
C TRP A 13 -0.77 -18.39 -6.58
N ILE A 14 -0.47 -19.69 -6.50
CA ILE A 14 0.69 -20.20 -5.77
C ILE A 14 1.53 -21.12 -6.64
N ASP A 15 2.81 -21.13 -6.34
CA ASP A 15 3.78 -22.13 -6.77
C ASP A 15 4.23 -22.87 -5.51
N GLU A 16 4.13 -24.21 -5.49
CA GLU A 16 4.43 -25.02 -4.30
C GLU A 16 5.86 -24.81 -3.77
N LYS A 17 6.79 -24.46 -4.65
CA LYS A 17 8.20 -24.22 -4.28
C LYS A 17 8.50 -22.77 -3.93
N ASN A 18 7.82 -21.83 -4.58
CA ASN A 18 8.18 -20.40 -4.57
C ASN A 18 7.15 -19.50 -3.87
N GLY A 19 6.13 -20.05 -3.23
CA GLY A 19 5.06 -19.30 -2.59
C GLY A 19 4.08 -18.70 -3.60
N PHE A 20 3.95 -17.37 -3.68
CA PHE A 20 3.16 -16.77 -4.75
C PHE A 20 3.70 -17.14 -6.12
N SER A 21 2.81 -17.44 -7.08
CA SER A 21 3.21 -17.62 -8.47
C SER A 21 3.90 -16.36 -9.01
N ARG A 22 4.84 -16.52 -9.94
CA ARG A 22 5.60 -15.40 -10.51
C ARG A 22 4.72 -14.23 -10.99
N PRO A 23 3.60 -14.46 -11.71
CA PRO A 23 2.74 -13.36 -12.13
C PRO A 23 2.13 -12.60 -10.94
N ILE A 24 1.70 -13.30 -9.89
CA ILE A 24 1.11 -12.69 -8.69
C ILE A 24 2.15 -11.91 -7.90
N ALA A 25 3.32 -12.51 -7.65
CA ALA A 25 4.44 -11.84 -7.02
C ALA A 25 4.86 -10.59 -7.80
N GLY A 26 4.97 -10.70 -9.13
CA GLY A 26 5.31 -9.58 -10.00
C GLY A 26 4.31 -8.43 -9.91
N ARG A 27 3.00 -8.72 -9.89
CA ARG A 27 1.95 -7.68 -9.71
C ARG A 27 2.08 -7.00 -8.34
N LEU A 28 2.24 -7.77 -7.26
CA LEU A 28 2.44 -7.18 -5.92
C LEU A 28 3.67 -6.27 -5.89
N LEU A 29 4.81 -6.74 -6.42
CA LEU A 29 6.03 -5.95 -6.49
C LEU A 29 5.85 -4.69 -7.33
N THR A 30 5.12 -4.76 -8.44
CA THR A 30 4.80 -3.57 -9.25
C THR A 30 4.04 -2.54 -8.42
N HIS A 31 2.99 -2.95 -7.69
CA HIS A 31 2.28 -2.03 -6.80
C HIS A 31 3.19 -1.47 -5.70
N CYS A 32 4.10 -2.26 -5.14
CA CYS A 32 5.05 -1.79 -4.14
C CYS A 32 6.00 -0.74 -4.69
N PHE A 33 6.58 -0.96 -5.87
CA PHE A 33 7.50 0.01 -6.48
C PHE A 33 6.79 1.31 -6.88
N VAL A 34 5.56 1.22 -7.40
CA VAL A 34 4.74 2.42 -7.65
C VAL A 34 4.46 3.16 -6.34
N ALA A 35 4.09 2.46 -5.28
CA ALA A 35 3.88 3.04 -3.97
C ALA A 35 5.16 3.71 -3.41
N MET A 36 6.31 3.05 -3.50
CA MET A 36 7.58 3.63 -3.09
C MET A 36 7.92 4.90 -3.88
N PHE A 37 7.69 4.89 -5.19
CA PHE A 37 7.89 6.07 -6.02
C PHE A 37 7.00 7.24 -5.58
N LEU A 38 5.72 6.98 -5.32
CA LEU A 38 4.79 7.98 -4.76
C LEU A 38 5.24 8.44 -3.36
N GLY A 39 5.74 7.51 -2.55
CA GLY A 39 6.32 7.83 -1.24
C GLY A 39 7.52 8.77 -1.36
N PHE A 40 8.42 8.57 -2.31
CA PHE A 40 9.55 9.48 -2.55
C PHE A 40 9.09 10.86 -3.02
N ILE A 41 8.07 10.93 -3.89
CA ILE A 41 7.44 12.21 -4.24
C ILE A 41 6.90 12.91 -2.98
N GLY A 42 6.19 12.17 -2.11
CA GLY A 42 5.72 12.70 -0.82
C GLY A 42 6.86 13.20 0.07
N GLY A 43 8.00 12.50 0.10
CA GLY A 43 9.21 12.93 0.79
C GLY A 43 9.79 14.23 0.23
N PHE A 44 9.73 14.40 -1.08
CA PHE A 44 10.15 15.63 -1.74
C PHE A 44 9.24 16.81 -1.36
N VAL A 45 7.92 16.60 -1.36
CA VAL A 45 6.93 17.59 -0.90
C VAL A 45 7.17 17.94 0.58
N TRP A 46 7.49 16.96 1.41
CA TRP A 46 7.83 17.17 2.80
C TRP A 46 9.09 18.03 2.97
N LEU A 47 10.14 17.80 2.19
CA LEU A 47 11.35 18.62 2.20
C LEU A 47 11.05 20.07 1.83
N ILE A 48 10.19 20.31 0.83
CA ILE A 48 9.75 21.67 0.46
C ILE A 48 9.01 22.33 1.64
N ALA A 49 8.11 21.59 2.30
CA ALA A 49 7.39 22.09 3.46
C ALA A 49 8.32 22.42 4.64
N LEU A 50 9.40 21.65 4.85
CA LEU A 50 10.42 21.93 5.87
C LEU A 50 11.29 23.14 5.52
N ALA A 51 11.47 23.43 4.24
CA ALA A 51 12.22 24.59 3.73
C ALA A 51 11.32 25.83 3.56
N ASP A 52 10.22 25.92 4.30
CA ASP A 52 9.26 27.02 4.27
C ASP A 52 8.78 27.36 2.86
N ASN A 53 8.43 26.33 2.10
CA ASN A 53 7.92 26.39 0.72
C ASN A 53 8.94 26.90 -0.32
N VAL A 54 10.22 26.95 0.03
CA VAL A 54 11.30 27.35 -0.88
C VAL A 54 12.01 26.13 -1.43
N PHE A 55 12.07 26.04 -2.74
CA PHE A 55 12.76 24.97 -3.44
C PHE A 55 13.91 25.52 -4.27
N HIS A 56 15.13 25.03 -4.00
CA HIS A 56 16.32 25.42 -4.73
C HIS A 56 17.24 24.24 -4.93
N ILE A 57 17.26 23.69 -6.14
CA ILE A 57 18.24 22.67 -6.56
C ILE A 57 19.07 23.26 -7.72
N LEU A 58 20.36 23.40 -7.51
CA LEU A 58 21.28 23.83 -8.56
C LEU A 58 21.26 22.83 -9.74
N PRO A 59 21.20 23.29 -11.00
CA PRO A 59 21.30 24.68 -11.47
C PRO A 59 19.94 25.38 -11.64
N LEU A 60 18.84 24.84 -11.10
CA LEU A 60 17.50 25.40 -11.26
C LEU A 60 17.34 26.72 -10.49
N PRO A 61 16.49 27.64 -10.96
CA PRO A 61 16.19 28.85 -10.22
C PRO A 61 15.47 28.53 -8.90
N ARG A 62 15.60 29.42 -7.92
CA ARG A 62 14.81 29.36 -6.70
C ARG A 62 13.32 29.48 -7.04
N MET A 63 12.52 28.55 -6.57
CA MET A 63 11.08 28.52 -6.78
C MET A 63 10.37 28.50 -5.43
N GLU A 64 9.23 29.20 -5.34
CA GLU A 64 8.32 29.11 -4.21
C GLU A 64 7.16 28.19 -4.60
N ILE A 65 7.00 27.10 -3.84
CA ILE A 65 5.98 26.10 -4.09
C ILE A 65 5.11 26.02 -2.84
N GLN A 66 3.86 26.49 -2.94
CA GLN A 66 2.93 26.43 -1.82
C GLN A 66 2.50 24.98 -1.57
N VAL A 67 2.78 24.47 -0.39
CA VAL A 67 2.31 23.14 0.08
C VAL A 67 1.37 23.34 1.28
N PRO A 68 0.44 22.39 1.50
CA PRO A 68 -0.46 22.45 2.66
C PRO A 68 0.32 22.54 3.98
N ASP A 69 -0.15 23.37 4.91
CA ASP A 69 0.48 23.56 6.23
C ASP A 69 0.18 22.40 7.19
N GLN A 70 0.45 21.18 6.74
CA GLN A 70 0.25 19.94 7.51
C GLN A 70 1.51 19.06 7.43
N LYS A 71 2.65 19.63 7.85
CA LYS A 71 3.97 19.00 7.75
C LYS A 71 4.01 17.59 8.30
N GLU A 72 3.31 17.31 9.40
CA GLU A 72 3.22 15.95 9.98
C GLU A 72 2.48 14.97 9.10
N LEU A 73 1.35 15.35 8.51
CA LEU A 73 0.58 14.47 7.63
C LEU A 73 1.35 14.16 6.34
N ILE A 74 2.04 15.16 5.78
CA ILE A 74 2.90 14.97 4.61
C ILE A 74 4.03 13.99 4.95
N ARG A 75 4.67 14.14 6.13
CA ARG A 75 5.67 13.17 6.62
C ARG A 75 5.09 11.77 6.76
N ASN A 76 3.90 11.65 7.36
CA ASN A 76 3.24 10.36 7.56
C ASN A 76 2.84 9.72 6.21
N ALA A 77 2.41 10.52 5.24
CA ALA A 77 2.16 10.05 3.88
C ALA A 77 3.41 9.47 3.24
N HIS A 78 4.55 10.15 3.36
CA HIS A 78 5.85 9.68 2.89
C HIS A 78 6.27 8.39 3.58
N THR A 79 6.41 8.41 4.91
CA THR A 79 6.95 7.28 5.67
C THR A 79 6.00 6.09 5.67
N GLY A 80 4.71 6.32 5.84
CA GLY A 80 3.69 5.26 5.85
C GLY A 80 3.59 4.55 4.51
N THR A 81 3.65 5.27 3.40
CA THR A 81 3.63 4.68 2.06
C THR A 81 4.83 3.77 1.83
N ILE A 82 6.05 4.23 2.16
CA ILE A 82 7.27 3.42 2.01
C ILE A 82 7.23 2.19 2.92
N THR A 83 6.86 2.37 4.19
CA THR A 83 6.80 1.27 5.16
C THR A 83 5.80 0.19 4.74
N ASN A 84 4.62 0.58 4.26
CA ASN A 84 3.62 -0.36 3.78
C ASN A 84 4.10 -1.11 2.52
N ALA A 85 4.77 -0.43 1.60
CA ALA A 85 5.37 -1.08 0.44
C ALA A 85 6.44 -2.10 0.85
N MET A 86 7.33 -1.74 1.78
CA MET A 86 8.35 -2.65 2.32
C MET A 86 7.72 -3.85 3.03
N TYR A 87 6.64 -3.66 3.79
CA TYR A 87 5.90 -4.76 4.42
C TYR A 87 5.38 -5.75 3.38
N VAL A 88 4.74 -5.27 2.30
CA VAL A 88 4.23 -6.14 1.22
C VAL A 88 5.38 -6.83 0.49
N MET A 89 6.50 -6.14 0.23
CA MET A 89 7.69 -6.76 -0.38
C MET A 89 8.26 -7.88 0.50
N ALA A 90 8.38 -7.64 1.81
CA ALA A 90 8.83 -8.66 2.77
C ALA A 90 7.87 -9.87 2.78
N MET A 91 6.56 -9.63 2.75
CA MET A 91 5.56 -10.70 2.67
C MET A 91 5.70 -11.53 1.37
N VAL A 92 5.95 -10.89 0.23
CA VAL A 92 6.22 -11.61 -1.03
C VAL A 92 7.49 -12.46 -0.91
N ALA A 93 8.56 -11.91 -0.34
CA ALA A 93 9.81 -12.62 -0.13
C ALA A 93 9.67 -13.82 0.85
N LEU A 94 8.83 -13.68 1.86
CA LEU A 94 8.59 -14.73 2.87
C LEU A 94 7.53 -15.75 2.44
N SER A 95 6.80 -15.51 1.36
CA SER A 95 5.69 -16.35 0.92
C SER A 95 6.04 -17.85 0.73
N PRO A 96 7.26 -18.25 0.30
CA PRO A 96 7.62 -19.66 0.20
C PRO A 96 7.57 -20.40 1.55
N TRP A 97 7.93 -19.73 2.63
CA TRP A 97 7.88 -20.34 3.99
C TRP A 97 6.47 -20.36 4.57
N LEU A 98 5.61 -19.41 4.16
CA LEU A 98 4.25 -19.29 4.68
C LEU A 98 3.26 -20.31 4.08
N ARG A 99 3.60 -20.95 2.95
CA ARG A 99 2.83 -22.05 2.31
C ARG A 99 1.33 -21.75 2.22
N PHE A 100 0.96 -20.65 1.58
CA PHE A 100 -0.45 -20.27 1.40
C PHE A 100 -1.23 -21.33 0.59
N SER A 101 -2.49 -21.57 0.95
CA SER A 101 -3.44 -22.19 0.02
C SER A 101 -3.84 -21.18 -1.06
N GLN A 102 -4.41 -21.66 -2.19
CA GLN A 102 -4.92 -20.79 -3.27
C GLN A 102 -5.88 -19.72 -2.76
N ARG A 103 -6.76 -20.08 -1.83
CA ARG A 103 -7.72 -19.14 -1.22
C ARG A 103 -7.02 -18.12 -0.34
N GLN A 104 -6.06 -18.55 0.48
CA GLN A 104 -5.28 -17.65 1.33
C GLN A 104 -4.46 -16.68 0.50
N ALA A 105 -3.80 -17.15 -0.56
CA ALA A 105 -3.03 -16.29 -1.46
C ALA A 105 -3.89 -15.17 -2.07
N LYS A 106 -5.13 -15.48 -2.47
CA LYS A 106 -6.09 -14.46 -2.93
C LYS A 106 -6.40 -13.42 -1.86
N TRP A 107 -6.75 -13.86 -0.66
CA TRP A 107 -7.07 -12.95 0.45
C TRP A 107 -5.87 -12.08 0.85
N VAL A 108 -4.68 -12.67 0.90
CA VAL A 108 -3.44 -11.95 1.19
C VAL A 108 -3.14 -10.92 0.09
N TYR A 109 -3.30 -11.28 -1.18
CA TYR A 109 -3.11 -10.37 -2.30
C TYR A 109 -4.04 -9.17 -2.22
N TYR A 110 -5.35 -9.40 -2.15
CA TYR A 110 -6.32 -8.29 -2.11
C TYR A 110 -6.23 -7.49 -0.81
N GLY A 111 -5.98 -8.13 0.32
CA GLY A 111 -5.74 -7.45 1.59
C GLY A 111 -4.51 -6.55 1.54
N ALA A 112 -3.41 -7.02 0.96
CA ALA A 112 -2.19 -6.23 0.77
C ALA A 112 -2.40 -5.03 -0.16
N ILE A 113 -3.10 -5.22 -1.29
CA ILE A 113 -3.44 -4.13 -2.21
C ILE A 113 -4.35 -3.10 -1.53
N THR A 114 -5.38 -3.55 -0.82
CA THR A 114 -6.30 -2.67 -0.09
C THR A 114 -5.57 -1.88 1.00
N MET A 115 -4.70 -2.53 1.77
CA MET A 115 -3.86 -1.88 2.78
C MET A 115 -2.95 -0.82 2.13
N LEU A 116 -2.23 -1.19 1.08
CA LEU A 116 -1.26 -0.32 0.43
C LEU A 116 -1.93 0.93 -0.15
N TRP A 117 -2.92 0.74 -1.02
CA TRP A 117 -3.58 1.85 -1.70
C TRP A 117 -4.53 2.62 -0.80
N GLY A 118 -5.21 1.95 0.14
CA GLY A 118 -6.06 2.63 1.13
C GLY A 118 -5.26 3.60 2.00
N ASN A 119 -4.05 3.22 2.42
CA ASN A 119 -3.16 4.13 3.14
C ASN A 119 -2.64 5.27 2.27
N ILE A 120 -2.19 4.99 1.03
CA ILE A 120 -1.70 6.03 0.11
C ILE A 120 -2.78 7.08 -0.13
N ILE A 121 -3.97 6.64 -0.51
CA ILE A 121 -5.10 7.52 -0.79
C ILE A 121 -5.54 8.24 0.49
N GLY A 122 -5.66 7.52 1.61
CA GLY A 122 -6.04 8.08 2.90
C GLY A 122 -5.11 9.19 3.35
N TYR A 123 -3.80 8.97 3.34
CA TYR A 123 -2.83 10.02 3.70
C TYR A 123 -2.85 11.18 2.72
N SER A 124 -2.92 10.91 1.41
CA SER A 124 -2.92 11.97 0.40
C SER A 124 -4.15 12.88 0.50
N THR A 125 -5.31 12.34 0.88
CA THR A 125 -6.54 13.11 1.06
C THR A 125 -6.62 13.77 2.44
N ALA A 126 -6.06 13.14 3.48
CA ALA A 126 -6.03 13.67 4.84
C ALA A 126 -5.30 15.02 4.96
N VAL A 127 -4.33 15.29 4.08
CA VAL A 127 -3.59 16.56 4.04
C VAL A 127 -4.51 17.74 3.73
N PHE A 128 -5.65 17.51 3.08
CA PHE A 128 -6.61 18.56 2.68
C PHE A 128 -7.77 18.73 3.66
N THR A 129 -7.75 18.04 4.81
CA THR A 129 -8.80 18.14 5.83
C THR A 129 -8.22 18.49 7.21
N PRO A 130 -8.88 19.37 7.99
CA PRO A 130 -8.46 19.69 9.35
C PRO A 130 -8.61 18.50 10.32
N TYR A 131 -9.45 17.53 9.99
CA TYR A 131 -9.76 16.37 10.84
C TYR A 131 -8.84 15.16 10.58
N ARG A 132 -7.82 15.30 9.74
CA ARG A 132 -6.79 14.28 9.46
C ARG A 132 -7.33 12.93 8.95
N GLY A 133 -8.58 12.87 8.48
CA GLY A 133 -9.18 11.63 7.99
C GLY A 133 -9.38 10.53 9.04
N ILE A 134 -9.19 10.80 10.33
CA ILE A 134 -9.26 9.81 11.41
C ILE A 134 -10.60 9.87 12.14
N GLN A 135 -11.24 11.05 12.15
CA GLN A 135 -12.52 11.26 12.82
C GLN A 135 -13.67 11.06 11.84
N PRO A 136 -14.74 10.34 12.25
CA PRO A 136 -15.91 10.14 11.40
C PRO A 136 -16.81 11.38 11.39
N ILE A 137 -16.26 12.52 11.01
CA ILE A 137 -17.00 13.78 10.85
C ILE A 137 -17.45 13.83 9.39
N PHE A 138 -18.76 13.81 9.18
CA PHE A 138 -19.37 13.70 7.86
C PHE A 138 -19.95 15.02 7.34
N GLU A 139 -20.00 16.05 8.20
CA GLU A 139 -20.59 17.33 7.87
C GLU A 139 -19.66 18.15 6.96
N ASN A 140 -20.06 18.28 5.70
CA ASN A 140 -19.45 19.16 4.69
C ASN A 140 -17.95 18.99 4.38
N ASP A 141 -17.33 17.87 4.75
CA ASP A 141 -15.93 17.58 4.43
C ASP A 141 -15.80 16.23 3.70
N ILE A 142 -15.95 16.28 2.38
CA ILE A 142 -15.84 15.09 1.50
C ILE A 142 -14.42 14.51 1.56
N ALA A 143 -13.38 15.34 1.70
CA ALA A 143 -12.00 14.88 1.78
C ALA A 143 -11.77 14.07 3.07
N ASN A 144 -12.33 14.52 4.20
CA ASN A 144 -12.28 13.79 5.46
C ASN A 144 -13.01 12.45 5.38
N LEU A 145 -14.22 12.45 4.83
CA LEU A 145 -15.04 11.26 4.65
C LEU A 145 -14.29 10.21 3.80
N PHE A 146 -13.75 10.64 2.68
CA PHE A 146 -13.02 9.77 1.76
C PHE A 146 -11.74 9.21 2.40
N SER A 147 -10.97 10.07 3.09
CA SER A 147 -9.79 9.66 3.84
C SER A 147 -10.13 8.63 4.94
N TYR A 148 -11.19 8.89 5.70
CA TYR A 148 -11.65 7.99 6.76
C TYR A 148 -11.98 6.59 6.24
N PHE A 149 -12.78 6.48 5.18
CA PHE A 149 -13.14 5.17 4.62
C PHE A 149 -11.96 4.44 3.99
N THR A 150 -11.04 5.16 3.35
CA THR A 150 -9.85 4.53 2.77
C THR A 150 -8.90 4.01 3.85
N PHE A 151 -8.72 4.72 4.95
CA PHE A 151 -7.96 4.22 6.11
C PHE A 151 -8.66 3.03 6.76
N TYR A 152 -9.97 3.06 6.92
CA TYR A 152 -10.72 1.95 7.46
C TYR A 152 -10.56 0.68 6.61
N ALA A 153 -10.69 0.81 5.29
CA ALA A 153 -10.43 -0.29 4.36
C ALA A 153 -8.99 -0.80 4.46
N ALA A 154 -8.01 0.11 4.58
CA ALA A 154 -6.60 -0.26 4.75
C ALA A 154 -6.36 -1.07 6.03
N VAL A 155 -6.97 -0.69 7.15
CA VAL A 155 -6.88 -1.42 8.42
C VAL A 155 -7.46 -2.82 8.28
N ILE A 156 -8.63 -2.97 7.65
CA ILE A 156 -9.22 -4.29 7.38
C ILE A 156 -8.27 -5.14 6.52
N GLY A 157 -7.73 -4.57 5.44
CA GLY A 157 -6.77 -5.25 4.59
C GLY A 157 -5.52 -5.71 5.36
N ALA A 158 -4.99 -4.86 6.24
CA ALA A 158 -3.85 -5.17 7.09
C ALA A 158 -4.14 -6.32 8.06
N ILE A 159 -5.30 -6.31 8.73
CA ILE A 159 -5.72 -7.36 9.68
C ILE A 159 -5.85 -8.70 8.95
N ILE A 160 -6.52 -8.74 7.80
CA ILE A 160 -6.69 -9.96 7.01
C ILE A 160 -5.33 -10.52 6.59
N THR A 161 -4.48 -9.69 6.00
CA THR A 161 -3.18 -10.08 5.49
C THR A 161 -2.27 -10.60 6.61
N THR A 162 -2.12 -9.81 7.67
CA THR A 162 -1.26 -10.15 8.81
C THR A 162 -1.78 -11.38 9.55
N GLY A 163 -3.10 -11.49 9.74
CA GLY A 163 -3.72 -12.64 10.41
C GLY A 163 -3.48 -13.96 9.67
N ILE A 164 -3.59 -13.96 8.34
CA ILE A 164 -3.30 -15.14 7.52
C ILE A 164 -1.80 -15.48 7.59
N CYS A 165 -0.92 -14.48 7.45
CA CYS A 165 0.52 -14.67 7.54
C CYS A 165 0.93 -15.24 8.92
N LEU A 166 0.40 -14.68 10.01
CA LEU A 166 0.66 -15.14 11.37
C LEU A 166 0.22 -16.59 11.57
N ASN A 167 -0.99 -16.94 11.17
CA ASN A 167 -1.50 -18.30 11.28
C ASN A 167 -0.61 -19.30 10.53
N ASN A 168 -0.16 -18.97 9.32
CA ASN A 168 0.71 -19.85 8.54
C ASN A 168 2.13 -19.92 9.11
N ALA A 169 2.66 -18.81 9.65
CA ALA A 169 3.95 -18.83 10.36
C ALA A 169 3.93 -19.73 11.59
N ILE A 170 2.85 -19.66 12.39
CA ILE A 170 2.67 -20.56 13.56
C ILE A 170 2.60 -22.03 13.10
N ARG A 171 1.89 -22.32 12.02
CA ARG A 171 1.85 -23.69 11.47
C ARG A 171 3.22 -24.16 11.01
N ALA A 172 3.97 -23.32 10.29
CA ALA A 172 5.31 -23.64 9.83
C ALA A 172 6.28 -23.92 10.99
N ALA A 173 6.16 -23.18 12.09
CA ALA A 173 6.98 -23.40 13.29
C ALA A 173 6.66 -24.71 14.03
N ARG A 174 5.49 -25.30 13.83
CA ARG A 174 5.05 -26.55 14.48
C ARG A 174 5.34 -27.81 13.67
N THR A 175 5.76 -27.66 12.41
CA THR A 175 6.00 -28.80 11.49
C THR A 175 7.45 -29.28 11.47
N ASN A 176 8.22 -29.04 12.53
CA ASN A 176 9.57 -29.61 12.74
C ASN A 176 9.50 -30.96 13.44
#